data_5689509f3cb397fa5f2c12cf5809bf85
#
_entry.id   5689509f3cb397fa5f2c12cf5809bf85
#
_cell.length_a   1.000
_cell.length_b   1.000
_cell.length_c   1.000
_cell.angle_alpha   90.00
_cell.angle_beta   90.00
_cell.angle_gamma   90.00
#
_symmetry.space_group_name_H-M   'P 1'
#
loop_
_entity.id
_entity.type
_entity.pdbx_description
1 polymer ?
#
loop_
_entity_poly.entity_id
_entity_poly.type
_entity_poly.pdbx_seq_one_letter_code
_entity_poly.pdbx_strand_id
1 'polypeptide(L)'
;EFKKNGIYYIHDDINILKGYILLIGPVNTPYAHGFYFFEINFSHDYPFTPPKVIFNTNDGFTRFNPNLYINGKVCLSILNTWRGEQWTSCQTLRSILLTLVSILNSEPLTNEPGITRTHKDFDNYNKIITYKNLYFSLYQQLFKKKIPNTFNIFLNDMQEYYNNNNKEIIDIIKNLN
;
A
#
# COMPACT_ATOMS: atom_id res chain seq x y z
N GLU A 1 -18.43 1.65 1.08
CA GLU A 1 -18.00 0.69 0.05
C GLU A 1 -16.48 0.43 0.15
N PHE A 2 -15.64 1.45 0.30
CA PHE A 2 -14.19 1.30 0.35
C PHE A 2 -13.67 0.53 1.57
N LYS A 3 -14.17 0.79 2.77
CA LYS A 3 -13.76 0.07 4.00
C LYS A 3 -13.92 -1.45 3.90
N LYS A 4 -14.97 -1.93 3.23
CA LYS A 4 -15.19 -3.37 3.00
C LYS A 4 -14.09 -4.01 2.13
N ASN A 5 -13.41 -3.20 1.32
CA ASN A 5 -12.31 -3.62 0.46
C ASN A 5 -10.93 -3.29 1.06
N GLY A 6 -10.87 -2.96 2.34
CA GLY A 6 -9.62 -2.63 3.01
C GLY A 6 -9.01 -1.28 2.59
N ILE A 7 -9.83 -0.35 2.08
CA ILE A 7 -9.39 0.97 1.63
C ILE A 7 -9.97 2.02 2.57
N TYR A 8 -9.10 2.77 3.22
CA TYR A 8 -9.45 3.86 4.12
C TYR A 8 -8.82 5.15 3.60
N TYR A 9 -9.60 6.21 3.57
CA TYR A 9 -9.16 7.54 3.19
C TYR A 9 -9.72 8.57 4.16
N ILE A 10 -8.85 9.44 4.65
CA ILE A 10 -9.22 10.56 5.51
C ILE A 10 -8.57 11.81 4.92
N HIS A 11 -9.36 12.86 4.77
CA HIS A 11 -8.87 14.18 4.38
C HIS A 11 -8.20 14.85 5.58
N ASP A 12 -7.21 15.69 5.33
CA ASP A 12 -6.61 16.52 6.37
C ASP A 12 -7.58 17.62 6.79
N ASP A 13 -7.79 17.78 8.10
CA ASP A 13 -8.78 18.73 8.63
C ASP A 13 -8.37 20.21 8.43
N ILE A 14 -7.07 20.46 8.23
CA ILE A 14 -6.51 21.81 8.10
C ILE A 14 -6.22 22.13 6.63
N ASN A 15 -5.68 21.16 5.89
CA ASN A 15 -5.27 21.35 4.51
C ASN A 15 -6.10 20.50 3.56
N ILE A 16 -7.10 21.12 2.92
CA ILE A 16 -7.99 20.47 1.96
C ILE A 16 -7.26 19.83 0.75
N LEU A 17 -6.03 20.24 0.48
CA LEU A 17 -5.20 19.67 -0.59
C LEU A 17 -4.39 18.44 -0.14
N LYS A 18 -4.65 17.93 1.08
CA LYS A 18 -3.92 16.80 1.64
C LYS A 18 -4.86 15.73 2.16
N GLY A 19 -4.45 14.48 2.03
CA GLY A 19 -5.17 13.34 2.57
C GLY A 19 -4.25 12.19 2.93
N TYR A 20 -4.79 11.26 3.70
CA TYR A 20 -4.11 10.08 4.21
C TYR A 20 -4.85 8.82 3.80
N ILE A 21 -4.11 7.82 3.42
CA ILE A 21 -4.64 6.55 2.92
C ILE A 21 -4.05 5.43 3.76
N LEU A 22 -4.90 4.52 4.22
CA LEU A 22 -4.52 3.20 4.68
C LEU A 22 -5.11 2.17 3.72
N LEU A 23 -4.25 1.32 3.17
CA LEU A 23 -4.65 0.12 2.45
C LEU A 23 -4.32 -1.11 3.30
N ILE A 24 -5.28 -2.00 3.42
CA ILE A 24 -5.04 -3.34 3.95
C ILE A 24 -4.66 -4.24 2.79
N GLY A 25 -3.53 -4.92 2.92
CA GLY A 25 -3.02 -5.81 1.89
C GLY A 25 -4.02 -6.93 1.56
N PRO A 26 -4.34 -7.16 0.27
CA PRO A 26 -5.36 -8.12 -0.15
C PRO A 26 -4.99 -9.55 0.27
N VAL A 27 -5.99 -10.33 0.68
CA VAL A 27 -5.85 -11.76 0.97
C VAL A 27 -5.34 -12.52 -0.27
N ASN A 28 -4.68 -13.66 -0.07
CA ASN A 28 -4.05 -14.46 -1.13
C ASN A 28 -2.93 -13.73 -1.89
N THR A 29 -2.33 -12.73 -1.28
CA THR A 29 -1.13 -12.04 -1.78
C THR A 29 -0.03 -12.04 -0.72
N PRO A 30 1.23 -11.77 -1.08
CA PRO A 30 2.31 -11.56 -0.11
C PRO A 30 2.06 -10.41 0.86
N TYR A 31 1.08 -9.57 0.58
CA TYR A 31 0.69 -8.39 1.36
C TYR A 31 -0.46 -8.65 2.35
N ALA A 32 -1.01 -9.87 2.36
CA ALA A 32 -2.23 -10.19 3.13
C ALA A 32 -2.21 -9.63 4.55
N HIS A 33 -3.27 -8.93 4.92
CA HIS A 33 -3.51 -8.31 6.24
C HIS A 33 -2.50 -7.24 6.69
N GLY A 34 -1.51 -6.88 5.87
CA GLY A 34 -0.55 -5.81 6.18
C GLY A 34 -1.17 -4.43 6.03
N PHE A 35 -0.66 -3.45 6.79
CA PHE A 35 -1.11 -2.06 6.76
C PHE A 35 -0.15 -1.20 5.94
N TYR A 36 -0.65 -0.60 4.86
CA TYR A 36 0.12 0.18 3.90
C TYR A 36 -0.37 1.62 3.86
N PHE A 37 0.50 2.54 4.29
CA PHE A 37 0.16 3.95 4.42
C PHE A 37 0.67 4.75 3.23
N PHE A 38 -0.18 5.70 2.79
CA PHE A 38 0.19 6.66 1.76
C PHE A 38 -0.34 8.04 2.13
N GLU A 39 0.45 9.05 1.82
CA GLU A 39 0.04 10.44 1.83
C GLU A 39 -0.30 10.86 0.40
N ILE A 40 -1.38 11.60 0.21
CA ILE A 40 -1.75 12.17 -1.07
C ILE A 40 -1.82 13.70 -0.96
N ASN A 41 -1.17 14.39 -1.89
CA ASN A 41 -1.14 15.84 -1.95
C ASN A 41 -1.68 16.30 -3.30
N PHE A 42 -2.78 17.03 -3.28
CA PHE A 42 -3.40 17.61 -4.46
C PHE A 42 -2.73 18.95 -4.77
N SER A 43 -2.50 19.23 -6.05
CA SER A 43 -2.07 20.57 -6.49
C SER A 43 -3.25 21.50 -6.59
N HIS A 44 -2.99 22.80 -6.66
CA HIS A 44 -4.04 23.81 -6.96
C HIS A 44 -4.64 23.61 -8.35
N ASP A 45 -3.92 22.95 -9.26
CA ASP A 45 -4.38 22.65 -10.62
C ASP A 45 -5.14 21.31 -10.72
N TYR A 46 -5.39 20.62 -9.59
CA TYR A 46 -6.21 19.41 -9.60
C TYR A 46 -7.64 19.77 -10.06
N PRO A 47 -8.28 19.02 -10.98
CA PRO A 47 -7.87 17.73 -11.53
C PRO A 47 -7.06 17.76 -12.82
N PHE A 48 -6.56 18.91 -13.27
CA PHE A 48 -5.79 19.01 -14.52
C PHE A 48 -4.39 18.42 -14.41
N THR A 49 -3.82 18.40 -13.21
CA THR A 49 -2.58 17.70 -12.88
C THR A 49 -2.84 16.58 -11.87
N PRO A 50 -2.08 15.46 -11.94
CA PRO A 50 -2.24 14.39 -10.95
C PRO A 50 -1.80 14.84 -9.56
N PRO A 51 -2.38 14.28 -8.51
CA PRO A 51 -1.85 14.48 -7.17
C PRO A 51 -0.52 13.73 -7.00
N LYS A 52 0.29 14.21 -6.05
CA LYS A 52 1.49 13.52 -5.60
C LYS A 52 1.12 12.49 -4.52
N VAL A 53 1.50 11.23 -4.73
CA VAL A 53 1.33 10.16 -3.74
C VAL A 53 2.69 9.76 -3.18
N ILE A 54 2.77 9.60 -1.86
CA ILE A 54 3.98 9.23 -1.14
C ILE A 54 3.69 7.97 -0.34
N PHE A 55 4.52 6.95 -0.49
CA PHE A 55 4.46 5.70 0.27
C PHE A 55 5.18 5.85 1.61
N ASN A 56 4.48 5.51 2.72
CA ASN A 56 4.97 5.76 4.08
C ASN A 56 5.20 4.48 4.90
N THR A 57 4.81 3.31 4.42
CA THR A 57 5.13 2.02 5.07
C THR A 57 6.53 1.59 4.68
N ASN A 58 7.54 2.09 5.39
CA ASN A 58 8.94 1.94 5.01
C ASN A 58 9.80 1.53 6.23
N ASP A 59 10.51 0.40 6.12
CA ASP A 59 11.47 -0.07 7.12
C ASP A 59 12.92 0.40 6.83
N GLY A 60 13.10 1.22 5.80
CA GLY A 60 14.39 1.74 5.37
C GLY A 60 15.21 0.81 4.47
N PHE A 61 14.78 -0.43 4.27
CA PHE A 61 15.56 -1.47 3.58
C PHE A 61 14.76 -2.23 2.52
N THR A 62 13.47 -2.46 2.78
CA THR A 62 12.63 -3.34 1.95
C THR A 62 11.91 -2.55 0.87
N ARG A 63 12.16 -2.89 -0.39
CA ARG A 63 11.31 -2.46 -1.50
C ARG A 63 10.10 -3.38 -1.57
N PHE A 64 9.02 -3.03 -0.86
CA PHE A 64 7.82 -3.85 -0.72
C PHE A 64 7.15 -4.17 -2.05
N ASN A 65 7.32 -3.32 -3.05
CA ASN A 65 6.78 -3.51 -4.40
C ASN A 65 7.70 -2.79 -5.40
N PRO A 66 7.87 -3.29 -6.64
CA PRO A 66 8.61 -2.57 -7.67
C PRO A 66 8.11 -1.15 -7.93
N ASN A 67 6.82 -0.89 -7.75
CA ASN A 67 6.21 0.44 -7.87
C ASN A 67 6.39 1.33 -6.62
N LEU A 68 6.79 0.75 -5.47
CA LEU A 68 6.91 1.45 -4.19
C LEU A 68 8.38 1.53 -3.76
N TYR A 69 8.97 2.70 -3.90
CA TYR A 69 10.38 2.91 -3.60
C TYR A 69 10.62 3.19 -2.13
N ILE A 70 11.82 2.83 -1.64
CA ILE A 70 12.24 3.04 -0.24
C ILE A 70 12.20 4.53 0.16
N ASN A 71 12.44 5.44 -0.78
CA ASN A 71 12.37 6.89 -0.54
C ASN A 71 10.94 7.44 -0.56
N GLY A 72 9.93 6.58 -0.62
CA GLY A 72 8.52 6.95 -0.65
C GLY A 72 7.95 7.26 -2.03
N LYS A 73 8.77 7.26 -3.10
CA LYS A 73 8.27 7.49 -4.46
C LYS A 73 7.33 6.36 -4.88
N VAL A 74 6.17 6.73 -5.43
CA VAL A 74 5.20 5.82 -6.04
C VAL A 74 5.26 5.95 -7.55
N CYS A 75 5.52 4.84 -8.27
CA CYS A 75 5.64 4.81 -9.73
C CYS A 75 4.39 4.20 -10.35
N LEU A 76 3.47 5.04 -10.82
CA LEU A 76 2.24 4.66 -11.52
C LEU A 76 2.02 5.59 -12.72
N SER A 77 1.54 5.02 -13.83
CA SER A 77 1.22 5.81 -15.02
C SER A 77 0.15 6.86 -14.74
N ILE A 78 -0.89 6.48 -13.99
CA ILE A 78 -1.97 7.38 -13.56
C ILE A 78 -1.48 8.58 -12.72
N LEU A 79 -0.26 8.53 -12.16
CA LEU A 79 0.37 9.64 -11.44
C LEU A 79 1.43 10.37 -12.28
N ASN A 80 1.54 10.08 -13.58
CA ASN A 80 2.59 10.56 -14.47
C ASN A 80 4.03 10.26 -13.97
N THR A 81 4.19 9.21 -13.14
CA THR A 81 5.48 8.80 -12.57
C THR A 81 6.02 7.51 -13.20
N TRP A 82 5.29 6.93 -14.15
CA TRP A 82 5.64 5.72 -14.89
C TRP A 82 5.12 5.74 -16.31
N ARG A 83 5.58 4.78 -17.15
CA ARG A 83 5.10 4.61 -18.53
C ARG A 83 3.67 4.04 -18.55
N GLY A 84 2.89 4.37 -19.56
CA GLY A 84 1.52 3.90 -19.77
C GLY A 84 0.54 5.04 -19.94
N GLU A 85 -0.74 4.77 -19.71
CA GLU A 85 -1.78 5.79 -19.78
C GLU A 85 -1.58 6.83 -18.66
N GLN A 86 -1.34 8.07 -19.12
CA GLN A 86 -1.06 9.18 -18.22
C GLN A 86 -2.35 9.73 -17.61
N TRP A 87 -2.18 10.59 -16.61
CA TRP A 87 -3.28 11.28 -15.96
C TRP A 87 -4.12 12.09 -16.94
N THR A 88 -5.42 12.01 -16.78
CA THR A 88 -6.39 12.89 -17.43
C THR A 88 -7.33 13.48 -16.37
N SER A 89 -7.94 14.62 -16.63
CA SER A 89 -8.87 15.29 -15.70
C SER A 89 -10.16 14.51 -15.42
N CYS A 90 -10.42 13.45 -16.20
CA CYS A 90 -11.54 12.52 -15.93
C CYS A 90 -11.25 11.51 -14.83
N GLN A 91 -9.99 11.37 -14.42
CA GLN A 91 -9.60 10.46 -13.36
C GLN A 91 -9.89 11.06 -11.98
N THR A 92 -10.08 10.20 -11.02
CA THR A 92 -10.56 10.55 -9.69
C THR A 92 -9.67 9.96 -8.60
N LEU A 93 -9.83 10.41 -7.36
CA LEU A 93 -9.24 9.75 -6.20
C LEU A 93 -9.56 8.24 -6.17
N ARG A 94 -10.77 7.85 -6.56
CA ARG A 94 -11.16 6.44 -6.66
C ARG A 94 -10.25 5.66 -7.60
N SER A 95 -9.94 6.21 -8.77
CA SER A 95 -9.03 5.58 -9.75
C SER A 95 -7.65 5.33 -9.14
N ILE A 96 -7.12 6.33 -8.41
CA ILE A 96 -5.83 6.22 -7.72
C ILE A 96 -5.86 5.12 -6.65
N LEU A 97 -6.88 5.13 -5.77
CA LEU A 97 -7.01 4.15 -4.70
C LEU A 97 -7.08 2.72 -5.23
N LEU A 98 -7.87 2.49 -6.27
CA LEU A 98 -7.98 1.17 -6.91
C LEU A 98 -6.68 0.74 -7.58
N THR A 99 -5.95 1.66 -8.22
CA THR A 99 -4.64 1.37 -8.80
C THR A 99 -3.61 1.03 -7.73
N LEU A 100 -3.61 1.74 -6.59
CA LEU A 100 -2.73 1.41 -5.46
C LEU A 100 -3.01 0.01 -4.89
N VAL A 101 -4.27 -0.40 -4.80
CA VAL A 101 -4.61 -1.77 -4.38
C VAL A 101 -4.16 -2.78 -5.43
N SER A 102 -4.34 -2.51 -6.71
CA SER A 102 -4.02 -3.45 -7.80
C SER A 102 -2.55 -3.81 -7.90
N ILE A 103 -1.64 -2.94 -7.47
CA ILE A 103 -0.20 -3.27 -7.43
C ILE A 103 0.17 -4.20 -6.28
N LEU A 104 -0.66 -4.30 -5.23
CA LEU A 104 -0.48 -5.23 -4.11
C LEU A 104 -1.05 -6.62 -4.47
N ASN A 105 -0.62 -7.17 -5.60
CA ASN A 105 -1.10 -8.43 -6.16
C ASN A 105 -0.30 -9.65 -5.68
N SER A 106 -0.69 -10.85 -6.13
CA SER A 106 -0.04 -12.12 -5.76
C SER A 106 1.35 -12.31 -6.38
N GLU A 107 1.71 -11.52 -7.39
CA GLU A 107 2.94 -11.63 -8.16
C GLU A 107 3.69 -10.30 -8.29
N PRO A 108 4.00 -9.65 -7.16
CA PRO A 108 4.48 -8.27 -7.18
C PRO A 108 5.75 -8.06 -8.00
N LEU A 109 6.63 -9.04 -8.10
CA LEU A 109 7.86 -8.90 -8.87
C LEU A 109 7.59 -8.70 -10.37
N THR A 110 6.46 -9.19 -10.89
CA THR A 110 6.06 -8.99 -12.30
C THR A 110 5.65 -7.54 -12.61
N ASN A 111 5.48 -6.69 -11.60
CA ASN A 111 5.29 -5.25 -11.80
C ASN A 111 6.59 -4.58 -12.31
N GLU A 112 7.76 -5.23 -12.20
CA GLU A 112 9.00 -4.74 -12.79
C GLU A 112 9.03 -5.11 -14.28
N PRO A 113 9.27 -4.14 -15.20
CA PRO A 113 9.29 -4.39 -16.63
C PRO A 113 10.29 -5.49 -17.02
N GLY A 114 9.83 -6.41 -17.88
CA GLY A 114 10.67 -7.51 -18.38
C GLY A 114 10.82 -8.67 -17.41
N ILE A 115 10.23 -8.62 -16.22
CA ILE A 115 10.23 -9.73 -15.28
C ILE A 115 8.99 -10.60 -15.48
N THR A 116 9.21 -11.90 -15.52
CA THR A 116 8.16 -12.93 -15.63
C THR A 116 8.24 -13.90 -14.45
N ARG A 117 7.26 -14.79 -14.32
CA ARG A 117 7.24 -15.85 -13.29
C ARG A 117 8.45 -16.78 -13.31
N THR A 118 9.14 -16.88 -14.44
CA THR A 118 10.35 -17.72 -14.60
C THR A 118 11.61 -17.05 -14.09
N HIS A 119 11.53 -15.82 -13.59
CA HIS A 119 12.69 -15.13 -13.03
C HIS A 119 13.21 -15.85 -11.78
N LYS A 120 14.52 -16.03 -11.68
CA LYS A 120 15.19 -16.79 -10.60
C LYS A 120 14.84 -16.30 -9.17
N ASP A 121 14.53 -15.04 -9.01
CA ASP A 121 14.23 -14.42 -7.70
C ASP A 121 12.72 -14.33 -7.43
N PHE A 122 11.86 -14.85 -8.33
CA PHE A 122 10.41 -14.68 -8.24
C PHE A 122 9.85 -15.23 -6.91
N ASP A 123 10.13 -16.50 -6.60
CA ASP A 123 9.65 -17.14 -5.37
C ASP A 123 10.28 -16.54 -4.12
N ASN A 124 11.57 -16.23 -4.18
CA ASN A 124 12.28 -15.62 -3.06
C ASN A 124 11.76 -14.21 -2.74
N TYR A 125 11.44 -13.42 -3.77
CA TYR A 125 10.84 -12.11 -3.57
C TYR A 125 9.51 -12.22 -2.83
N ASN A 126 8.61 -13.11 -3.28
CA ASN A 126 7.33 -13.33 -2.63
C ASN A 126 7.48 -13.76 -1.16
N LYS A 127 8.41 -14.69 -0.87
CA LYS A 127 8.69 -15.12 0.51
C LYS A 127 9.19 -13.96 1.38
N ILE A 128 10.12 -13.16 0.85
CA ILE A 128 10.66 -11.99 1.57
C ILE A 128 9.54 -10.98 1.85
N ILE A 129 8.70 -10.67 0.85
CA ILE A 129 7.60 -9.72 1.04
C ILE A 129 6.59 -10.26 2.03
N THR A 130 6.23 -11.55 1.99
CA THR A 130 5.33 -12.16 2.98
C THR A 130 5.87 -12.03 4.40
N TYR A 131 7.15 -12.37 4.61
CA TYR A 131 7.79 -12.22 5.92
C TYR A 131 7.81 -10.75 6.38
N LYS A 132 8.25 -9.84 5.52
CA LYS A 132 8.35 -8.41 5.83
C LYS A 132 6.97 -7.78 6.05
N ASN A 133 5.96 -8.21 5.32
CA ASN A 133 4.58 -7.81 5.52
C ASN A 133 4.11 -8.14 6.93
N LEU A 134 4.22 -9.40 7.35
CA LEU A 134 3.78 -9.84 8.68
C LEU A 134 4.61 -9.22 9.80
N TYR A 135 5.92 -9.13 9.61
CA TYR A 135 6.80 -8.56 10.64
C TYR A 135 6.69 -7.04 10.72
N PHE A 136 6.80 -6.34 9.60
CA PHE A 136 6.86 -4.87 9.60
C PHE A 136 5.47 -4.24 9.40
N SER A 137 4.78 -4.57 8.29
CA SER A 137 3.53 -3.89 7.92
C SER A 137 2.35 -4.27 8.82
N LEU A 138 2.41 -5.42 9.52
CA LEU A 138 1.41 -5.82 10.49
C LEU A 138 1.92 -5.63 11.93
N TYR A 139 2.90 -6.47 12.36
CA TYR A 139 3.29 -6.54 13.76
C TYR A 139 3.94 -5.26 14.29
N GLN A 140 4.95 -4.72 13.60
CA GLN A 140 5.65 -3.52 14.08
C GLN A 140 4.72 -2.30 14.13
N GLN A 141 3.83 -2.17 13.18
CA GLN A 141 2.90 -1.04 13.12
C GLN A 141 1.81 -1.17 14.19
N LEU A 142 1.12 -2.30 14.26
CA LEU A 142 -0.01 -2.45 15.15
C LEU A 142 0.42 -2.60 16.64
N PHE A 143 1.38 -3.49 16.92
CA PHE A 143 1.74 -3.84 18.30
C PHE A 143 2.91 -3.02 18.85
N LYS A 144 3.85 -2.59 18.01
CA LYS A 144 4.97 -1.74 18.43
C LYS A 144 4.73 -0.27 18.14
N LYS A 145 3.56 0.07 17.56
CA LYS A 145 3.15 1.43 17.22
C LYS A 145 4.20 2.21 16.42
N LYS A 146 4.92 1.51 15.54
CA LYS A 146 5.90 2.12 14.63
C LYS A 146 5.21 2.72 13.40
N ILE A 147 4.19 3.54 13.65
CA ILE A 147 3.42 4.24 12.65
C ILE A 147 3.87 5.70 12.65
N PRO A 148 4.09 6.32 11.50
CA PRO A 148 4.32 7.77 11.48
C PRO A 148 3.11 8.50 12.09
N ASN A 149 3.38 9.51 12.92
CA ASN A 149 2.36 10.16 13.78
C ASN A 149 1.10 10.60 13.02
N THR A 150 1.24 11.02 11.78
CA THR A 150 0.13 11.45 10.92
C THR A 150 -0.87 10.33 10.60
N PHE A 151 -0.46 9.06 10.69
CA PHE A 151 -1.32 7.91 10.41
C PHE A 151 -1.94 7.28 11.67
N ASN A 152 -1.70 7.84 12.86
CA ASN A 152 -2.36 7.41 14.09
C ASN A 152 -3.88 7.52 14.04
N ILE A 153 -4.41 8.34 13.13
CA ILE A 153 -5.84 8.48 12.83
C ILE A 153 -6.50 7.14 12.41
N PHE A 154 -5.72 6.18 11.92
CA PHE A 154 -6.21 4.86 11.50
C PHE A 154 -6.07 3.76 12.57
N LEU A 155 -5.52 4.05 13.75
CA LEU A 155 -5.25 3.03 14.79
C LEU A 155 -6.50 2.22 15.18
N ASN A 156 -7.64 2.88 15.31
CA ASN A 156 -8.89 2.21 15.67
C ASN A 156 -9.36 1.28 14.54
N ASP A 157 -9.31 1.74 13.29
CA ASP A 157 -9.66 0.92 12.11
C ASP A 157 -8.73 -0.31 11.99
N MET A 158 -7.42 -0.13 12.23
CA MET A 158 -6.43 -1.22 12.21
C MET A 158 -6.70 -2.25 13.31
N GLN A 159 -7.02 -1.80 14.52
CA GLN A 159 -7.30 -2.65 15.65
C GLN A 159 -8.62 -3.43 15.47
N GLU A 160 -9.65 -2.78 14.98
CA GLU A 160 -10.91 -3.40 14.62
C GLU A 160 -10.70 -4.47 13.54
N TYR A 161 -9.97 -4.14 12.47
CA TYR A 161 -9.64 -5.08 11.42
C TYR A 161 -8.90 -6.32 11.96
N TYR A 162 -7.85 -6.11 12.78
CA TYR A 162 -7.10 -7.21 13.38
C TYR A 162 -7.97 -8.09 14.25
N ASN A 163 -8.82 -7.52 15.09
CA ASN A 163 -9.71 -8.27 15.97
C ASN A 163 -10.67 -9.18 15.18
N ASN A 164 -11.14 -8.71 14.04
CA ASN A 164 -12.05 -9.45 13.17
C ASN A 164 -11.37 -10.55 12.34
N ASN A 165 -10.05 -10.43 12.11
CA ASN A 165 -9.31 -11.33 11.21
C ASN A 165 -8.16 -12.08 11.90
N ASN A 166 -8.01 -11.99 13.23
CA ASN A 166 -6.85 -12.52 13.97
C ASN A 166 -6.64 -14.02 13.80
N LYS A 167 -7.71 -14.81 13.65
CA LYS A 167 -7.61 -16.26 13.46
C LYS A 167 -6.90 -16.59 12.15
N GLU A 168 -7.33 -15.96 11.05
CA GLU A 168 -6.73 -16.15 9.73
C GLU A 168 -5.25 -15.68 9.72
N ILE A 169 -4.97 -14.53 10.34
CA ILE A 169 -3.61 -14.01 10.48
C ILE A 169 -2.71 -14.98 11.24
N ILE A 170 -3.18 -15.54 12.35
CA ILE A 170 -2.43 -16.51 13.15
C ILE A 170 -2.18 -17.80 12.35
N ASP A 171 -3.15 -18.26 11.60
CA ASP A 171 -3.01 -19.46 10.76
C ASP A 171 -1.99 -19.24 9.63
N ILE A 172 -1.96 -18.07 9.00
CA ILE A 172 -0.91 -17.71 8.03
C ILE A 172 0.47 -17.76 8.70
N ILE A 173 0.62 -17.16 9.89
CA ILE A 173 1.91 -17.14 10.62
C ILE A 173 2.39 -18.56 10.95
N LYS A 174 1.49 -19.45 11.40
CA LYS A 174 1.83 -20.86 11.72
C LYS A 174 2.28 -21.64 10.50
N ASN A 175 1.71 -21.34 9.33
CA ASN A 175 2.04 -22.04 8.08
C ASN A 175 3.32 -21.53 7.39
N LEU A 176 3.98 -20.49 7.94
CA LEU A 176 5.27 -20.00 7.45
C LEU A 176 6.48 -20.75 8.05
N ASN A 177 6.25 -21.61 9.03
CA ASN A 177 7.25 -22.49 9.61
C ASN A 177 7.18 -23.84 8.88
#